data_500f53396630d9d0f4a16db6e2ae4f2c
#
_entry.id   500f53396630d9d0f4a16db6e2ae4f2c
#
_cell.length_a   1.000
_cell.length_b   1.000
_cell.length_c   1.000
_cell.angle_alpha   90.00
_cell.angle_beta   90.00
_cell.angle_gamma   90.00
#
_symmetry.space_group_name_H-M   'P 1'
#
loop_
_entity.id
_entity.type
_entity.pdbx_description
1 polymer ?
#
loop_
_entity_poly.entity_id
_entity_poly.type
_entity_poly.pdbx_seq_one_letter_code
_entity_poly.pdbx_strand_id
1 'polypeptide(L)'
;MPTPAHAASLPDDPALLRIEGPIATITLNRPGAFNAIDLSIAKKLEQLSAEVEANDDIRVLVIEGEGRAFCAGGDLQTIGAAAAGDNIAPVVGELLQHYHAFITTLRRMPRIVLASVHGSAAGAGLSLAFVADLCIAAEDARFTPAYAKLGVSPDGGGTVGLAASVGPRRALQIFLAEDSFSAAQAHDWGLVAKVVPAAELKAATRELALRLAQNAPSALAATKALVHRAAETPVEQQLDAEKEAIIDCMHTDEFRVAVKKFTSKGK
;
A
#
# COMPACT_ATOMS: atom_id res chain seq x y z
N MET A 1 8.93 24.60 -14.32
CA MET A 1 8.54 23.75 -15.45
C MET A 1 7.04 23.50 -15.35
N PRO A 2 6.28 23.45 -16.44
CA PRO A 2 4.85 23.15 -16.31
C PRO A 2 4.70 21.72 -15.77
N THR A 3 3.84 21.56 -14.76
CA THR A 3 3.42 20.25 -14.22
C THR A 3 2.91 19.41 -15.39
N PRO A 4 3.35 18.14 -15.57
CA PRO A 4 2.80 17.30 -16.62
C PRO A 4 1.27 17.21 -16.43
N ALA A 5 0.54 17.43 -17.52
CA ALA A 5 -0.92 17.33 -17.51
C ALA A 5 -1.30 15.91 -17.06
N HIS A 6 -2.04 15.83 -15.96
CA HIS A 6 -2.62 14.58 -15.47
C HIS A 6 -3.45 13.95 -16.60
N ALA A 7 -3.02 12.80 -17.10
CA ALA A 7 -3.81 12.05 -18.08
C ALA A 7 -5.07 11.54 -17.37
N ALA A 8 -6.23 12.10 -17.71
CA ALA A 8 -7.50 11.67 -17.12
C ALA A 8 -7.69 10.17 -17.35
N SER A 9 -7.85 9.38 -16.26
CA SER A 9 -8.17 7.97 -16.36
C SER A 9 -9.51 7.79 -17.06
N LEU A 10 -9.57 6.86 -18.03
CA LEU A 10 -10.83 6.53 -18.71
C LEU A 10 -11.67 5.60 -17.81
N PRO A 11 -13.02 5.66 -17.89
CA PRO A 11 -13.90 4.80 -17.06
C PRO A 11 -13.60 3.30 -17.18
N ASP A 12 -13.12 2.85 -18.34
CA ASP A 12 -12.78 1.45 -18.63
C ASP A 12 -11.33 1.07 -18.28
N ASP A 13 -10.53 2.00 -17.76
CA ASP A 13 -9.17 1.68 -17.31
C ASP A 13 -9.20 0.68 -16.15
N PRO A 14 -8.28 -0.33 -16.12
CA PRO A 14 -8.27 -1.36 -15.09
C PRO A 14 -7.88 -0.84 -13.70
N ALA A 15 -7.30 0.35 -13.62
CA ALA A 15 -7.11 1.12 -12.40
C ALA A 15 -7.26 2.62 -12.70
N LEU A 16 -7.85 3.35 -11.76
CA LEU A 16 -8.14 4.78 -11.88
C LEU A 16 -7.30 5.58 -10.90
N LEU A 17 -6.85 6.78 -11.30
CA LEU A 17 -6.20 7.74 -10.41
C LEU A 17 -7.08 8.96 -10.23
N ARG A 18 -7.31 9.34 -8.97
CA ARG A 18 -7.98 10.58 -8.58
C ARG A 18 -7.07 11.35 -7.62
N ILE A 19 -6.89 12.65 -7.87
CA ILE A 19 -6.10 13.53 -7.01
C ILE A 19 -7.01 14.62 -6.44
N GLU A 20 -7.03 14.74 -5.11
CA GLU A 20 -7.81 15.73 -4.38
C GLU A 20 -6.92 16.43 -3.36
N GLY A 21 -6.37 17.58 -3.73
CA GLY A 21 -5.38 18.27 -2.91
C GLY A 21 -4.16 17.37 -2.64
N PRO A 22 -3.76 17.16 -1.38
CA PRO A 22 -2.57 16.38 -1.05
C PRO A 22 -2.80 14.85 -1.05
N ILE A 23 -3.97 14.38 -1.48
CA ILE A 23 -4.34 12.96 -1.47
C ILE A 23 -4.51 12.48 -2.89
N ALA A 24 -3.76 11.44 -3.26
CA ALA A 24 -4.01 10.63 -4.45
C ALA A 24 -4.74 9.35 -4.04
N THR A 25 -5.66 8.88 -4.87
CA THR A 25 -6.36 7.61 -4.71
C THR A 25 -6.20 6.80 -5.98
N ILE A 26 -5.60 5.61 -5.86
CA ILE A 26 -5.61 4.58 -6.91
C ILE A 26 -6.73 3.60 -6.58
N THR A 27 -7.72 3.51 -7.47
CA THR A 27 -8.83 2.57 -7.36
C THR A 27 -8.61 1.42 -8.34
N LEU A 28 -8.50 0.17 -7.82
CA LEU A 28 -8.51 -1.03 -8.65
C LEU A 28 -9.89 -1.15 -9.28
N ASN A 29 -9.97 -1.20 -10.62
CA ASN A 29 -11.22 -1.02 -11.35
C ASN A 29 -11.52 -2.18 -12.31
N ARG A 30 -11.49 -3.40 -11.80
CA ARG A 30 -11.96 -4.62 -12.48
C ARG A 30 -13.00 -5.35 -11.61
N PRO A 31 -14.13 -4.69 -11.24
CA PRO A 31 -15.09 -5.25 -10.27
C PRO A 31 -15.71 -6.57 -10.74
N GLY A 32 -15.87 -6.79 -12.06
CA GLY A 32 -16.34 -8.04 -12.65
C GLY A 32 -15.40 -9.23 -12.43
N ALA A 33 -14.10 -8.97 -12.22
CA ALA A 33 -13.08 -9.97 -11.89
C ALA A 33 -12.59 -9.82 -10.44
N PHE A 34 -13.36 -9.19 -9.54
CA PHE A 34 -12.99 -8.94 -8.15
C PHE A 34 -11.61 -8.24 -8.01
N ASN A 35 -11.26 -7.37 -8.94
CA ASN A 35 -9.99 -6.64 -9.00
C ASN A 35 -8.76 -7.56 -9.05
N ALA A 36 -8.90 -8.74 -9.66
CA ALA A 36 -7.79 -9.67 -9.86
C ALA A 36 -6.69 -9.03 -10.72
N ILE A 37 -5.43 -9.32 -10.38
CA ILE A 37 -4.24 -8.77 -11.02
C ILE A 37 -3.90 -9.60 -12.25
N ASP A 38 -4.10 -9.02 -13.44
CA ASP A 38 -3.55 -9.47 -14.72
C ASP A 38 -2.49 -8.49 -15.23
N LEU A 39 -1.94 -8.73 -16.40
CA LEU A 39 -0.91 -7.88 -16.98
C LEU A 39 -1.39 -6.44 -17.23
N SER A 40 -2.68 -6.27 -17.58
CA SER A 40 -3.23 -4.94 -17.90
C SER A 40 -3.28 -4.04 -16.67
N ILE A 41 -3.81 -4.56 -15.54
CA ILE A 41 -3.85 -3.81 -14.29
C ILE A 41 -2.45 -3.62 -13.70
N ALA A 42 -1.53 -4.62 -13.82
CA ALA A 42 -0.16 -4.49 -13.35
C ALA A 42 0.60 -3.35 -14.05
N LYS A 43 0.52 -3.26 -15.39
CA LYS A 43 1.08 -2.15 -16.18
C LYS A 43 0.47 -0.79 -15.79
N LYS A 44 -0.85 -0.75 -15.59
CA LYS A 44 -1.52 0.49 -15.21
C LYS A 44 -1.12 0.94 -13.80
N LEU A 45 -1.01 0.02 -12.84
CA LEU A 45 -0.58 0.33 -11.48
C LEU A 45 0.86 0.87 -11.42
N GLU A 46 1.78 0.27 -12.19
CA GLU A 46 3.14 0.80 -12.33
C GLU A 46 3.13 2.23 -12.86
N GLN A 47 2.39 2.49 -13.96
CA GLN A 47 2.26 3.82 -14.53
C GLN A 47 1.72 4.83 -13.52
N LEU A 48 0.59 4.50 -12.86
CA LEU A 48 -0.07 5.42 -11.92
C LEU A 48 0.78 5.69 -10.68
N SER A 49 1.50 4.69 -10.17
CA SER A 49 2.39 4.90 -9.03
C SER A 49 3.57 5.79 -9.35
N ALA A 50 4.14 5.70 -10.56
CA ALA A 50 5.18 6.59 -11.03
C ALA A 50 4.67 8.04 -11.18
N GLU A 51 3.42 8.22 -11.63
CA GLU A 51 2.77 9.53 -11.72
C GLU A 51 2.59 10.17 -10.33
N VAL A 52 2.13 9.37 -9.34
CA VAL A 52 2.01 9.81 -7.93
C VAL A 52 3.38 10.14 -7.34
N GLU A 53 4.39 9.32 -7.58
CA GLU A 53 5.75 9.55 -7.09
C GLU A 53 6.35 10.85 -7.63
N ALA A 54 6.07 11.20 -8.90
CA ALA A 54 6.58 12.41 -9.54
C ALA A 54 5.85 13.70 -9.11
N ASN A 55 4.73 13.62 -8.39
CA ASN A 55 3.94 14.78 -7.99
C ASN A 55 4.24 15.17 -6.52
N ASP A 56 5.00 16.24 -6.35
CA ASP A 56 5.42 16.72 -5.02
C ASP A 56 4.28 17.32 -4.17
N ASP A 57 3.12 17.61 -4.72
CA ASP A 57 1.97 18.08 -3.95
C ASP A 57 1.26 16.95 -3.18
N ILE A 58 1.47 15.69 -3.58
CA ILE A 58 0.86 14.52 -2.94
C ILE A 58 1.62 14.18 -1.66
N ARG A 59 0.88 13.93 -0.58
CA ARG A 59 1.36 13.53 0.75
C ARG A 59 0.97 12.09 1.09
N VAL A 60 -0.22 11.68 0.65
CA VAL A 60 -0.80 10.37 0.96
C VAL A 60 -1.32 9.75 -0.32
N LEU A 61 -0.99 8.48 -0.54
CA LEU A 61 -1.58 7.63 -1.56
C LEU A 61 -2.54 6.66 -0.88
N VAL A 62 -3.80 6.69 -1.28
CA VAL A 62 -4.81 5.68 -0.89
C VAL A 62 -4.90 4.64 -2.00
N ILE A 63 -4.98 3.36 -1.62
CA ILE A 63 -5.28 2.25 -2.53
C ILE A 63 -6.59 1.63 -2.09
N GLU A 64 -7.56 1.56 -2.99
CA GLU A 64 -8.88 0.99 -2.77
C GLU A 64 -9.33 0.11 -3.95
N GLY A 65 -10.39 -0.66 -3.78
CA GLY A 65 -10.99 -1.46 -4.85
C GLY A 65 -12.39 -0.96 -5.19
N GLU A 66 -12.81 -1.11 -6.44
CA GLU A 66 -14.19 -0.89 -6.87
C GLU A 66 -15.02 -2.19 -6.73
N GLY A 67 -16.31 -2.06 -6.42
CA GLY A 67 -17.25 -3.19 -6.35
C GLY A 67 -17.23 -3.94 -5.03
N ARG A 68 -17.23 -5.29 -5.05
CA ARG A 68 -17.45 -6.13 -3.87
C ARG A 68 -16.20 -6.63 -3.18
N ALA A 69 -15.03 -6.38 -3.74
CA ALA A 69 -13.76 -6.87 -3.21
C ALA A 69 -12.68 -5.81 -3.34
N PHE A 70 -11.76 -5.76 -2.40
CA PHE A 70 -10.54 -4.99 -2.55
C PHE A 70 -9.70 -5.56 -3.70
N CYS A 71 -9.25 -6.82 -3.60
CA CYS A 71 -8.49 -7.52 -4.63
C CYS A 71 -8.44 -9.02 -4.36
N ALA A 72 -8.84 -9.83 -5.33
CA ALA A 72 -8.86 -11.30 -5.21
C ALA A 72 -7.51 -11.97 -5.48
N GLY A 73 -6.43 -11.20 -5.75
CA GLY A 73 -5.10 -11.73 -6.05
C GLY A 73 -4.80 -11.83 -7.53
N GLY A 74 -3.91 -12.73 -7.92
CA GLY A 74 -3.58 -12.97 -9.33
C GLY A 74 -4.79 -13.51 -10.11
N ASP A 75 -4.91 -13.09 -11.37
CA ASP A 75 -5.98 -13.57 -12.26
C ASP A 75 -5.75 -15.05 -12.65
N LEU A 76 -6.43 -15.94 -11.93
CA LEU A 76 -6.26 -17.39 -12.10
C LEU A 76 -6.72 -17.90 -13.47
N GLN A 77 -7.56 -17.17 -14.20
CA GLN A 77 -7.92 -17.55 -15.57
C GLN A 77 -6.72 -17.33 -16.50
N THR A 78 -6.07 -16.18 -16.41
CA THR A 78 -4.86 -15.86 -17.17
C THR A 78 -3.71 -16.81 -16.81
N ILE A 79 -3.46 -17.02 -15.51
CA ILE A 79 -2.39 -17.90 -15.02
C ILE A 79 -2.64 -19.35 -15.42
N GLY A 80 -3.88 -19.83 -15.29
CA GLY A 80 -4.28 -21.19 -15.68
C GLY A 80 -4.15 -21.44 -17.18
N ALA A 81 -4.52 -20.48 -18.02
CA ALA A 81 -4.33 -20.56 -19.46
C ALA A 81 -2.84 -20.63 -19.84
N ALA A 82 -1.99 -19.83 -19.18
CA ALA A 82 -0.55 -19.87 -19.38
C ALA A 82 0.06 -21.21 -18.95
N ALA A 83 -0.40 -21.79 -17.84
CA ALA A 83 0.04 -23.11 -17.37
C ALA A 83 -0.34 -24.23 -18.36
N ALA A 84 -1.56 -24.19 -18.90
CA ALA A 84 -2.02 -25.17 -19.89
C ALA A 84 -1.27 -25.07 -21.25
N GLY A 85 -0.77 -23.86 -21.58
CA GLY A 85 -0.02 -23.59 -22.82
C GLY A 85 1.49 -23.78 -22.69
N ASP A 86 2.00 -24.24 -21.56
CA ASP A 86 3.46 -24.38 -21.25
C ASP A 86 4.25 -23.07 -21.43
N ASN A 87 3.61 -21.94 -21.18
CA ASN A 87 4.19 -20.59 -21.28
C ASN A 87 4.06 -19.75 -20.00
N ILE A 88 3.97 -20.42 -18.84
CA ILE A 88 3.74 -19.78 -17.55
C ILE A 88 4.86 -18.79 -17.19
N ALA A 89 6.12 -19.18 -17.41
CA ALA A 89 7.26 -18.36 -17.01
C ALA A 89 7.32 -16.98 -17.74
N PRO A 90 7.17 -16.88 -19.06
CA PRO A 90 7.14 -15.58 -19.73
C PRO A 90 5.90 -14.75 -19.35
N VAL A 91 4.70 -15.35 -19.28
CA VAL A 91 3.45 -14.64 -18.99
C VAL A 91 3.41 -14.14 -17.57
N VAL A 92 3.67 -14.99 -16.59
CA VAL A 92 3.69 -14.62 -15.17
C VAL A 92 4.92 -13.75 -14.87
N GLY A 93 6.06 -14.02 -15.51
CA GLY A 93 7.28 -13.21 -15.36
C GLY A 93 7.07 -11.75 -15.78
N GLU A 94 6.43 -11.49 -16.94
CA GLU A 94 6.11 -10.12 -17.38
C GLU A 94 5.12 -9.45 -16.41
N LEU A 95 4.06 -10.16 -16.01
CA LEU A 95 3.09 -9.64 -15.04
C LEU A 95 3.78 -9.23 -13.73
N LEU A 96 4.59 -10.12 -13.15
CA LEU A 96 5.28 -9.86 -11.90
C LEU A 96 6.33 -8.75 -12.03
N GLN A 97 6.98 -8.58 -13.17
CA GLN A 97 7.89 -7.47 -13.41
C GLN A 97 7.19 -6.13 -13.18
N HIS A 98 6.04 -5.90 -13.82
CA HIS A 98 5.26 -4.67 -13.67
C HIS A 98 4.66 -4.53 -12.26
N TYR A 99 4.10 -5.61 -11.73
CA TYR A 99 3.50 -5.59 -10.39
C TYR A 99 4.55 -5.33 -9.30
N HIS A 100 5.73 -5.96 -9.38
CA HIS A 100 6.82 -5.71 -8.42
C HIS A 100 7.44 -4.32 -8.58
N ALA A 101 7.47 -3.74 -9.78
CA ALA A 101 7.86 -2.35 -9.97
C ALA A 101 6.91 -1.39 -9.24
N PHE A 102 5.58 -1.62 -9.36
CA PHE A 102 4.57 -0.92 -8.58
C PHE A 102 4.80 -1.04 -7.06
N ILE A 103 4.94 -2.28 -6.53
CA ILE A 103 5.19 -2.53 -5.10
C ILE A 103 6.46 -1.82 -4.62
N THR A 104 7.53 -1.89 -5.40
CA THR A 104 8.80 -1.22 -5.09
C THR A 104 8.61 0.30 -5.00
N THR A 105 7.87 0.89 -5.94
CA THR A 105 7.54 2.31 -5.93
C THR A 105 6.73 2.69 -4.69
N LEU A 106 5.71 1.91 -4.29
CA LEU A 106 4.95 2.14 -3.06
C LEU A 106 5.84 2.18 -1.81
N ARG A 107 6.81 1.26 -1.75
CA ARG A 107 7.72 1.14 -0.60
C ARG A 107 8.72 2.28 -0.51
N ARG A 108 9.27 2.74 -1.64
CA ARG A 108 10.33 3.76 -1.65
C ARG A 108 9.80 5.19 -1.72
N MET A 109 8.60 5.43 -2.30
CA MET A 109 8.09 6.80 -2.46
C MET A 109 8.00 7.54 -1.12
N PRO A 110 8.36 8.83 -1.08
CA PRO A 110 8.32 9.64 0.14
C PRO A 110 6.89 10.09 0.48
N ARG A 111 5.91 9.22 0.30
CA ARG A 111 4.47 9.41 0.57
C ARG A 111 4.00 8.27 1.46
N ILE A 112 3.03 8.53 2.34
CA ILE A 112 2.40 7.45 3.12
C ILE A 112 1.39 6.73 2.24
N VAL A 113 1.49 5.42 2.17
CA VAL A 113 0.57 4.54 1.44
C VAL A 113 -0.44 3.95 2.42
N LEU A 114 -1.73 4.19 2.17
CA LEU A 114 -2.84 3.74 2.99
C LEU A 114 -3.71 2.77 2.18
N ALA A 115 -3.78 1.52 2.57
CA ALA A 115 -4.74 0.57 2.02
C ALA A 115 -6.11 0.73 2.69
N SER A 116 -7.17 0.85 1.87
CA SER A 116 -8.57 0.93 2.29
C SER A 116 -9.29 -0.34 1.85
N VAL A 117 -9.44 -1.29 2.76
CA VAL A 117 -9.81 -2.67 2.44
C VAL A 117 -11.26 -2.98 2.83
N HIS A 118 -12.06 -3.43 1.85
CA HIS A 118 -13.39 -3.99 2.05
C HIS A 118 -13.52 -5.35 1.37
N GLY A 119 -14.47 -6.15 1.78
CA GLY A 119 -14.75 -7.44 1.18
C GLY A 119 -13.51 -8.34 1.17
N SER A 120 -13.17 -8.93 0.03
CA SER A 120 -12.06 -9.89 -0.08
C SER A 120 -10.73 -9.22 -0.43
N ALA A 121 -9.68 -9.57 0.33
CA ALA A 121 -8.27 -9.31 0.02
C ALA A 121 -7.54 -10.67 0.03
N ALA A 122 -7.22 -11.24 -1.14
CA ALA A 122 -6.67 -12.58 -1.24
C ALA A 122 -5.36 -12.63 -2.05
N GLY A 123 -4.45 -13.55 -1.71
CA GLY A 123 -3.19 -13.74 -2.42
C GLY A 123 -2.43 -12.42 -2.61
N ALA A 124 -2.15 -12.00 -3.85
CA ALA A 124 -1.50 -10.73 -4.16
C ALA A 124 -2.27 -9.50 -3.62
N GLY A 125 -3.61 -9.59 -3.47
CA GLY A 125 -4.42 -8.56 -2.84
C GLY A 125 -4.19 -8.45 -1.32
N LEU A 126 -4.00 -9.58 -0.62
CA LEU A 126 -3.55 -9.60 0.77
C LEU A 126 -2.16 -9.00 0.89
N SER A 127 -1.24 -9.39 0.01
CA SER A 127 0.11 -8.84 -0.02
C SER A 127 0.09 -7.32 -0.23
N LEU A 128 -0.73 -6.82 -1.15
CA LEU A 128 -0.89 -5.38 -1.41
C LEU A 128 -1.42 -4.63 -0.18
N ALA A 129 -2.42 -5.20 0.52
CA ALA A 129 -2.98 -4.58 1.72
C ALA A 129 -1.93 -4.39 2.83
N PHE A 130 -1.01 -5.34 2.99
CA PHE A 130 -0.04 -5.33 4.09
C PHE A 130 1.38 -4.89 3.70
N VAL A 131 1.66 -4.64 2.42
CA VAL A 131 2.87 -3.93 1.99
C VAL A 131 2.71 -2.42 2.08
N ALA A 132 1.48 -1.92 2.11
CA ALA A 132 1.16 -0.52 2.41
C ALA A 132 1.66 -0.13 3.81
N ASP A 133 1.92 1.15 4.03
CA ASP A 133 2.41 1.65 5.31
C ASP A 133 1.36 1.55 6.43
N LEU A 134 0.10 1.74 6.07
CA LEU A 134 -1.06 1.60 6.97
C LEU A 134 -2.21 0.90 6.23
N CYS A 135 -3.02 0.18 7.00
CA CYS A 135 -4.25 -0.45 6.51
C CYS A 135 -5.43 -0.06 7.39
N ILE A 136 -6.54 0.34 6.77
CA ILE A 136 -7.85 0.49 7.40
C ILE A 136 -8.81 -0.48 6.72
N ALA A 137 -9.67 -1.15 7.48
CA ALA A 137 -10.53 -2.18 6.93
C ALA A 137 -11.98 -2.00 7.34
N ALA A 138 -12.89 -2.36 6.45
CA ALA A 138 -14.29 -2.59 6.79
C ALA A 138 -14.43 -3.84 7.67
N GLU A 139 -15.44 -3.87 8.52
CA GLU A 139 -15.71 -4.99 9.44
C GLU A 139 -16.00 -6.32 8.71
N ASP A 140 -16.49 -6.24 7.47
CA ASP A 140 -16.77 -7.38 6.61
C ASP A 140 -15.53 -7.85 5.82
N ALA A 141 -14.41 -7.15 5.89
CA ALA A 141 -13.20 -7.52 5.17
C ALA A 141 -12.68 -8.89 5.60
N ARG A 142 -12.26 -9.68 4.59
CA ARG A 142 -11.68 -11.02 4.74
C ARG A 142 -10.33 -11.09 4.05
N PHE A 143 -9.34 -11.52 4.79
CA PHE A 143 -7.97 -11.68 4.34
C PHE A 143 -7.67 -13.16 4.14
N THR A 144 -7.26 -13.54 2.93
CA THR A 144 -7.04 -14.95 2.54
C THR A 144 -5.63 -15.11 1.97
N PRO A 145 -4.72 -15.84 2.63
CA PRO A 145 -3.36 -16.04 2.12
C PRO A 145 -3.31 -16.72 0.75
N ALA A 146 -4.14 -17.74 0.51
CA ALA A 146 -4.36 -18.45 -0.74
C ALA A 146 -3.15 -19.20 -1.35
N TYR A 147 -1.93 -18.72 -1.19
CA TYR A 147 -0.73 -19.22 -1.88
C TYR A 147 -0.44 -20.71 -1.66
N ALA A 148 -0.34 -21.16 -0.41
CA ALA A 148 -0.02 -22.55 -0.07
C ALA A 148 -1.06 -23.54 -0.63
N LYS A 149 -2.35 -23.15 -0.67
CA LYS A 149 -3.43 -23.97 -1.24
C LYS A 149 -3.32 -24.11 -2.76
N LEU A 150 -2.72 -23.14 -3.43
CA LEU A 150 -2.43 -23.16 -4.87
C LEU A 150 -1.07 -23.81 -5.17
N GLY A 151 -0.29 -24.21 -4.15
CA GLY A 151 1.02 -24.80 -4.32
C GLY A 151 2.10 -23.82 -4.77
N VAL A 152 1.93 -22.51 -4.45
CA VAL A 152 2.88 -21.45 -4.81
C VAL A 152 3.34 -20.68 -3.58
N SER A 153 4.48 -20.00 -3.71
CA SER A 153 5.00 -19.10 -2.68
C SER A 153 4.29 -17.74 -2.70
N PRO A 154 4.28 -17.00 -1.58
CA PRO A 154 3.81 -15.61 -1.56
C PRO A 154 4.63 -14.70 -2.48
N ASP A 155 3.97 -13.68 -3.03
CA ASP A 155 4.55 -12.64 -3.90
C ASP A 155 4.10 -11.22 -3.49
N GLY A 156 4.36 -10.23 -4.34
CA GLY A 156 3.85 -8.87 -4.18
C GLY A 156 4.26 -8.19 -2.88
N GLY A 157 5.38 -8.58 -2.27
CA GLY A 157 5.87 -8.00 -1.03
C GLY A 157 5.15 -8.47 0.24
N GLY A 158 4.24 -9.44 0.15
CA GLY A 158 3.50 -9.95 1.29
C GLY A 158 4.40 -10.49 2.41
N THR A 159 5.50 -11.17 2.05
CA THR A 159 6.49 -11.68 3.02
C THR A 159 7.20 -10.53 3.74
N VAL A 160 7.49 -9.43 3.06
CA VAL A 160 8.10 -8.23 3.66
C VAL A 160 7.10 -7.53 4.59
N GLY A 161 5.90 -7.22 4.11
CA GLY A 161 4.90 -6.47 4.89
C GLY A 161 4.43 -7.23 6.13
N LEU A 162 4.07 -8.51 5.98
CA LEU A 162 3.61 -9.32 7.13
C LEU A 162 4.73 -9.58 8.12
N ALA A 163 5.93 -10.00 7.67
CA ALA A 163 7.02 -10.28 8.59
C ALA A 163 7.46 -9.04 9.39
N ALA A 164 7.46 -7.86 8.75
CA ALA A 164 7.76 -6.60 9.43
C ALA A 164 6.70 -6.22 10.48
N SER A 165 5.42 -6.50 10.20
CA SER A 165 4.31 -6.10 11.07
C SER A 165 4.09 -7.03 12.25
N VAL A 166 4.16 -8.37 12.05
CA VAL A 166 3.77 -9.38 13.05
C VAL A 166 4.90 -10.31 13.44
N GLY A 167 6.09 -10.09 12.90
CA GLY A 167 7.25 -10.96 13.06
C GLY A 167 7.15 -12.26 12.25
N PRO A 168 8.27 -12.97 12.04
CA PRO A 168 8.35 -14.10 11.12
C PRO A 168 7.46 -15.28 11.53
N ARG A 169 7.31 -15.54 12.81
CA ARG A 169 6.50 -16.69 13.30
C ARG A 169 5.02 -16.53 12.96
N ARG A 170 4.44 -15.35 13.21
CA ARG A 170 3.04 -15.08 12.88
C ARG A 170 2.84 -15.00 11.37
N ALA A 171 3.79 -14.43 10.64
CA ALA A 171 3.74 -14.39 9.18
C ALA A 171 3.72 -15.79 8.58
N LEU A 172 4.55 -16.73 9.07
CA LEU A 172 4.52 -18.14 8.67
C LEU A 172 3.18 -18.81 9.02
N GLN A 173 2.63 -18.55 10.21
CA GLN A 173 1.30 -19.06 10.58
C GLN A 173 0.24 -18.56 9.59
N ILE A 174 0.22 -17.26 9.28
CA ILE A 174 -0.73 -16.66 8.34
C ILE A 174 -0.61 -17.34 6.96
N PHE A 175 0.59 -17.41 6.39
CA PHE A 175 0.75 -17.95 5.04
C PHE A 175 0.51 -19.46 4.91
N LEU A 176 0.79 -20.24 5.96
CA LEU A 176 0.84 -21.69 5.86
C LEU A 176 -0.29 -22.42 6.60
N ALA A 177 -0.87 -21.79 7.62
CA ALA A 177 -1.84 -22.43 8.51
C ALA A 177 -3.21 -21.76 8.56
N GLU A 178 -3.33 -20.48 8.14
CA GLU A 178 -4.62 -19.81 8.12
C GLU A 178 -5.32 -20.00 6.78
N ASP A 179 -6.59 -20.38 6.81
CA ASP A 179 -7.44 -20.39 5.62
C ASP A 179 -7.89 -18.99 5.23
N SER A 180 -8.35 -18.23 6.20
CA SER A 180 -8.69 -16.82 6.12
C SER A 180 -8.83 -16.23 7.51
N PHE A 181 -8.72 -14.91 7.64
CA PHE A 181 -8.94 -14.20 8.90
C PHE A 181 -9.74 -12.92 8.69
N SER A 182 -10.40 -12.47 9.75
CA SER A 182 -11.28 -11.30 9.73
C SER A 182 -10.51 -9.99 9.90
N ALA A 183 -11.17 -8.86 9.62
CA ALA A 183 -10.67 -7.53 9.93
C ALA A 183 -10.35 -7.36 11.43
N ALA A 184 -11.19 -7.91 12.31
CA ALA A 184 -10.96 -7.87 13.76
C ALA A 184 -9.68 -8.62 14.15
N GLN A 185 -9.48 -9.85 13.65
CA GLN A 185 -8.24 -10.61 13.89
C GLN A 185 -7.01 -9.88 13.33
N ALA A 186 -7.12 -9.28 12.13
CA ALA A 186 -6.04 -8.48 11.55
C ALA A 186 -5.70 -7.26 12.42
N HIS A 187 -6.70 -6.61 13.00
CA HIS A 187 -6.51 -5.51 13.95
C HIS A 187 -5.83 -5.99 15.24
N ASP A 188 -6.29 -7.08 15.83
CA ASP A 188 -5.72 -7.66 17.05
C ASP A 188 -4.24 -8.07 16.85
N TRP A 189 -3.87 -8.44 15.62
CA TRP A 189 -2.48 -8.77 15.27
C TRP A 189 -1.63 -7.55 14.89
N GLY A 190 -2.22 -6.35 14.83
CA GLY A 190 -1.53 -5.12 14.46
C GLY A 190 -1.35 -4.91 12.96
N LEU A 191 -2.02 -5.70 12.11
CA LEU A 191 -1.99 -5.56 10.64
C LEU A 191 -2.92 -4.46 10.13
N VAL A 192 -4.00 -4.18 10.83
CA VAL A 192 -5.01 -3.18 10.50
C VAL A 192 -5.04 -2.11 11.59
N ALA A 193 -4.85 -0.85 11.23
CA ALA A 193 -4.81 0.27 12.17
C ALA A 193 -6.20 0.61 12.75
N LYS A 194 -7.27 0.38 11.96
CA LYS A 194 -8.64 0.67 12.37
C LYS A 194 -9.62 -0.23 11.59
N VAL A 195 -10.63 -0.75 12.30
CA VAL A 195 -11.78 -1.43 11.71
C VAL A 195 -13.01 -0.55 11.88
N VAL A 196 -13.82 -0.42 10.83
CA VAL A 196 -15.02 0.42 10.79
C VAL A 196 -16.18 -0.31 10.09
N PRO A 197 -17.44 0.10 10.31
CA PRO A 197 -18.56 -0.37 9.50
C PRO A 197 -18.29 -0.12 8.00
N ALA A 198 -18.72 -1.04 7.14
CA ALA A 198 -18.44 -0.96 5.69
C ALA A 198 -18.92 0.38 5.09
N ALA A 199 -20.06 0.90 5.52
CA ALA A 199 -20.60 2.17 5.06
C ALA A 199 -19.74 3.39 5.46
N GLU A 200 -18.90 3.26 6.49
CA GLU A 200 -18.04 4.33 7.00
C GLU A 200 -16.60 4.28 6.44
N LEU A 201 -16.22 3.21 5.74
CA LEU A 201 -14.84 2.99 5.33
C LEU A 201 -14.26 4.16 4.51
N LYS A 202 -14.99 4.63 3.49
CA LYS A 202 -14.53 5.75 2.64
C LYS A 202 -14.32 7.03 3.46
N ALA A 203 -15.24 7.35 4.37
CA ALA A 203 -15.14 8.52 5.23
C ALA A 203 -13.97 8.42 6.21
N ALA A 204 -13.82 7.27 6.88
CA ALA A 204 -12.74 7.03 7.83
C ALA A 204 -11.35 7.00 7.14
N THR A 205 -11.25 6.44 5.93
CA THR A 205 -10.03 6.47 5.11
C THR A 205 -9.65 7.92 4.78
N ARG A 206 -10.63 8.72 4.30
CA ARG A 206 -10.40 10.13 3.96
C ARG A 206 -9.97 10.94 5.19
N GLU A 207 -10.61 10.74 6.34
CA GLU A 207 -10.25 11.40 7.60
C GLU A 207 -8.80 11.09 8.00
N LEU A 208 -8.40 9.82 7.96
CA LEU A 208 -7.03 9.40 8.26
C LEU A 208 -6.04 10.00 7.28
N ALA A 209 -6.33 9.94 5.97
CA ALA A 209 -5.47 10.49 4.94
C ALA A 209 -5.28 12.01 5.10
N LEU A 210 -6.35 12.77 5.38
CA LEU A 210 -6.27 14.21 5.64
C LEU A 210 -5.45 14.51 6.91
N ARG A 211 -5.63 13.74 7.97
CA ARG A 211 -4.83 13.90 9.21
C ARG A 211 -3.35 13.64 8.96
N LEU A 212 -3.00 12.61 8.19
CA LEU A 212 -1.61 12.33 7.80
C LEU A 212 -1.03 13.47 6.95
N ALA A 213 -1.79 13.95 5.99
CA ALA A 213 -1.37 15.02 5.08
C ALA A 213 -1.15 16.39 5.76
N GLN A 214 -1.61 16.59 7.01
CA GLN A 214 -1.33 17.79 7.82
C GLN A 214 0.10 17.81 8.38
N ASN A 215 0.80 16.68 8.41
CA ASN A 215 2.18 16.62 8.88
C ASN A 215 3.15 17.16 7.82
N ALA A 216 4.33 17.60 8.26
CA ALA A 216 5.39 18.00 7.36
C ALA A 216 5.81 16.84 6.45
N PRO A 217 5.91 17.06 5.12
CA PRO A 217 6.25 15.99 4.18
C PRO A 217 7.61 15.37 4.45
N SER A 218 8.59 16.18 4.83
CA SER A 218 9.93 15.70 5.21
C SER A 218 9.88 14.75 6.40
N ALA A 219 9.06 15.05 7.42
CA ALA A 219 8.91 14.20 8.59
C ALA A 219 8.21 12.87 8.25
N LEU A 220 7.17 12.89 7.39
CA LEU A 220 6.50 11.67 6.92
C LEU A 220 7.46 10.77 6.15
N ALA A 221 8.18 11.34 5.18
CA ALA A 221 9.13 10.62 4.35
C ALA A 221 10.28 10.01 5.17
N ALA A 222 10.89 10.80 6.07
CA ALA A 222 11.96 10.35 6.94
C ALA A 222 11.51 9.24 7.89
N THR A 223 10.33 9.41 8.52
CA THR A 223 9.77 8.38 9.41
C THR A 223 9.54 7.06 8.68
N LYS A 224 8.92 7.09 7.49
CA LYS A 224 8.71 5.90 6.66
C LYS A 224 10.03 5.21 6.32
N ALA A 225 11.01 5.96 5.82
CA ALA A 225 12.30 5.42 5.43
C ALA A 225 13.05 4.79 6.60
N LEU A 226 13.07 5.45 7.76
CA LEU A 226 13.72 4.95 8.99
C LEU A 226 13.05 3.69 9.53
N VAL A 227 11.72 3.66 9.59
CA VAL A 227 10.96 2.49 10.05
C VAL A 227 11.17 1.29 9.12
N HIS A 228 11.13 1.51 7.79
CA HIS A 228 11.29 0.43 6.83
C HIS A 228 12.67 -0.24 6.86
N ARG A 229 13.74 0.49 7.20
CA ARG A 229 15.10 -0.05 7.25
C ARG A 229 15.48 -0.62 8.60
N ALA A 230 14.75 -0.27 9.67
CA ALA A 230 15.15 -0.54 11.06
C ALA A 230 15.39 -2.03 11.36
N ALA A 231 14.59 -2.93 10.77
CA ALA A 231 14.71 -4.38 11.02
C ALA A 231 15.99 -5.01 10.45
N GLU A 232 16.62 -4.38 9.46
CA GLU A 232 17.78 -4.92 8.73
C GLU A 232 19.06 -4.11 8.99
N THR A 233 18.97 -3.04 9.80
CA THR A 233 20.08 -2.11 10.03
C THR A 233 20.65 -2.28 11.44
N PRO A 234 21.98 -2.40 11.63
CA PRO A 234 22.61 -2.37 12.93
C PRO A 234 22.25 -1.10 13.69
N VAL A 235 22.10 -1.20 15.03
CA VAL A 235 21.61 -0.09 15.89
C VAL A 235 22.43 1.18 15.72
N GLU A 236 23.75 1.08 15.64
CA GLU A 236 24.62 2.26 15.49
C GLU A 236 24.36 3.00 14.16
N GLN A 237 24.22 2.25 13.07
CA GLN A 237 23.91 2.81 11.75
C GLN A 237 22.48 3.36 11.68
N GLN A 238 21.54 2.76 12.40
CA GLN A 238 20.18 3.26 12.51
C GLN A 238 20.13 4.59 13.24
N LEU A 239 20.83 4.70 14.38
CA LEU A 239 20.91 5.94 15.16
C LEU A 239 21.61 7.07 14.39
N ASP A 240 22.65 6.76 13.61
CA ASP A 240 23.28 7.75 12.72
C ASP A 240 22.29 8.26 11.65
N ALA A 241 21.52 7.36 11.02
CA ALA A 241 20.50 7.76 10.06
C ALA A 241 19.36 8.58 10.70
N GLU A 242 18.93 8.23 11.92
CA GLU A 242 17.93 9.01 12.68
C GLU A 242 18.44 10.42 12.98
N LYS A 243 19.72 10.54 13.40
CA LYS A 243 20.36 11.83 13.64
C LYS A 243 20.39 12.71 12.39
N GLU A 244 20.79 12.15 11.25
CA GLU A 244 20.81 12.88 9.97
C GLU A 244 19.39 13.31 9.58
N ALA A 245 18.43 12.40 9.59
CA ALA A 245 17.07 12.68 9.20
C ALA A 245 16.37 13.74 10.07
N ILE A 246 16.58 13.72 11.40
CA ILE A 246 15.99 14.75 12.29
C ILE A 246 16.62 16.12 12.06
N ILE A 247 17.93 16.20 11.81
CA ILE A 247 18.63 17.44 11.49
C ILE A 247 18.09 18.01 10.17
N ASP A 248 17.93 17.19 9.14
CA ASP A 248 17.36 17.61 7.86
C ASP A 248 15.93 18.14 8.02
N CYS A 249 15.10 17.46 8.79
CA CYS A 249 13.76 17.96 9.13
C CYS A 249 13.79 19.32 9.85
N MET A 250 14.76 19.55 10.74
CA MET A 250 14.91 20.81 11.46
C MET A 250 15.35 21.99 10.58
N HIS A 251 15.93 21.73 9.40
CA HIS A 251 16.28 22.76 8.43
C HIS A 251 15.09 23.25 7.59
N THR A 252 13.92 22.62 7.67
CA THR A 252 12.73 22.95 6.88
C THR A 252 11.99 24.17 7.45
N ASP A 253 11.21 24.85 6.59
CA ASP A 253 10.37 25.97 7.02
C ASP A 253 9.19 25.48 7.86
N GLU A 254 8.68 24.27 7.61
CA GLU A 254 7.63 23.65 8.40
C GLU A 254 8.04 23.49 9.88
N PHE A 255 9.28 23.04 10.12
CA PHE A 255 9.81 22.95 11.48
C PHE A 255 9.89 24.32 12.14
N ARG A 256 10.41 25.35 11.45
CA ARG A 256 10.51 26.73 11.99
C ARG A 256 9.15 27.29 12.38
N VAL A 257 8.14 27.07 11.52
CA VAL A 257 6.74 27.49 11.78
C VAL A 257 6.17 26.73 12.99
N ALA A 258 6.37 25.40 13.05
CA ALA A 258 5.89 24.58 14.16
C ALA A 258 6.51 25.02 15.50
N VAL A 259 7.83 25.17 15.60
CA VAL A 259 8.52 25.62 16.82
C VAL A 259 7.99 26.98 17.27
N LYS A 260 7.85 27.95 16.35
CA LYS A 260 7.32 29.28 16.68
C LYS A 260 5.91 29.19 17.28
N LYS A 261 5.04 28.31 16.72
CA LYS A 261 3.68 28.10 17.24
C LYS A 261 3.67 27.51 18.65
N PHE A 262 4.58 26.56 18.95
CA PHE A 262 4.68 25.94 20.27
C PHE A 262 5.27 26.92 21.32
N THR A 263 6.30 27.68 20.96
CA THR A 263 6.95 28.62 21.89
C THR A 263 6.12 29.88 22.14
N SER A 264 5.22 30.26 21.22
CA SER A 264 4.36 31.42 21.38
C SER A 264 3.08 31.16 22.20
N LYS A 265 2.67 29.90 22.37
CA LYS A 265 1.53 29.52 23.21
C LYS A 265 1.83 29.51 24.72
N GLY A 266 3.05 29.69 25.12
CA GLY A 266 3.49 29.75 26.52
C GLY A 266 3.63 31.18 27.08
N LYS A 267 3.17 32.18 26.36
CA LYS A 267 3.01 33.54 26.79
C LYS A 267 1.55 33.95 26.74
#